data_4cb471c7beae37b08aea6cda690f817f
#
_entry.id   4cb471c7beae37b08aea6cda690f817f
#
_cell.length_a   1.000
_cell.length_b   1.000
_cell.length_c   1.000
_cell.angle_alpha   90.00
_cell.angle_beta   90.00
_cell.angle_gamma   90.00
#
_symmetry.space_group_name_H-M   'P 1'
#
loop_
_entity.id
_entity.type
_entity.pdbx_description
1 polymer ?
#
loop_
_entity_poly.entity_id
_entity_poly.type
_entity_poly.pdbx_seq_one_letter_code
_entity_poly.pdbx_strand_id
1 'polypeptide(L)'
;RRYGLLEVEPIIEALSTDTYYDRFAKKAIVLVVDGFEPEYFEELLDTEILLTGVDSFEAYIYFIIKKGMLAVQSGETPYALRKRFVSCIPMCLREAAEEHIDTCENNINEWLEKLSSSVLRDISSNWLRDES
;
A
#
# COMPACT_ATOMS: atom_id res chain seq x y z
N ARG A 1 -5.36 11.13 12.28
CA ARG A 1 -5.21 10.82 10.84
C ARG A 1 -4.42 11.87 10.07
N ARG A 2 -4.53 13.14 10.41
CA ARG A 2 -3.73 14.20 9.78
C ARG A 2 -2.23 14.06 10.05
N TYR A 3 -1.87 13.52 11.22
CA TYR A 3 -0.46 13.26 11.56
C TYR A 3 0.12 12.12 10.73
N GLY A 4 -0.69 11.10 10.44
CA GLY A 4 -0.30 10.00 9.57
C GLY A 4 -0.03 10.42 8.14
N LEU A 5 -0.71 11.46 7.64
CA LEU A 5 -0.53 12.00 6.29
C LEU A 5 0.89 12.53 6.07
N LEU A 6 1.39 13.33 7.00
CA LEU A 6 2.73 13.93 6.89
C LEU A 6 3.84 12.89 6.99
N GLU A 7 3.64 11.83 7.79
CA GLU A 7 4.61 10.75 7.93
C GLU A 7 4.60 9.80 6.74
N VAL A 8 3.45 9.61 6.12
CA VAL A 8 3.25 8.66 5.01
C VAL A 8 3.54 9.29 3.66
N GLU A 9 3.46 10.60 3.53
CA GLU A 9 3.66 11.32 2.27
C GLU A 9 4.97 10.97 1.56
N PRO A 10 6.14 10.95 2.23
CA PRO A 10 7.38 10.52 1.58
C PRO A 10 7.35 9.08 1.11
N ILE A 11 6.64 8.20 1.84
CA ILE A 11 6.47 6.80 1.46
C ILE A 11 5.63 6.71 0.19
N ILE A 12 4.55 7.46 0.12
CA ILE A 12 3.67 7.50 -1.05
C ILE A 12 4.43 8.00 -2.28
N GLU A 13 5.21 9.06 -2.14
CA GLU A 13 6.01 9.60 -3.24
C GLU A 13 7.04 8.61 -3.76
N ALA A 14 7.58 7.77 -2.87
CA ALA A 14 8.57 6.76 -3.22
C ALA A 14 7.97 5.53 -3.92
N LEU A 15 6.64 5.38 -3.91
CA LEU A 15 5.98 4.24 -4.55
C LEU A 15 6.14 4.29 -6.07
N SER A 16 6.39 3.13 -6.65
CA SER A 16 6.50 2.99 -8.11
C SER A 16 5.21 3.39 -8.81
N THR A 17 5.36 3.97 -10.00
CA THR A 17 4.26 4.27 -10.93
C THR A 17 4.52 3.64 -12.29
N ASP A 18 5.42 2.66 -12.36
CA ASP A 18 5.89 2.07 -13.61
C ASP A 18 4.81 1.24 -14.31
N THR A 19 3.97 0.55 -13.55
CA THR A 19 2.89 -0.28 -14.09
C THR A 19 1.52 0.31 -13.77
N TYR A 20 0.50 -0.14 -14.49
CA TYR A 20 -0.89 0.22 -14.20
C TYR A 20 -1.31 -0.25 -12.80
N TYR A 21 -0.82 -1.41 -12.37
CA TYR A 21 -1.08 -1.94 -11.03
C TYR A 21 -0.50 -1.03 -9.94
N ASP A 22 0.71 -0.57 -10.14
CA ASP A 22 1.39 0.34 -9.23
C ASP A 22 0.62 1.65 -9.09
N ARG A 23 0.18 2.20 -10.22
CA ARG A 23 -0.61 3.45 -10.23
C ARG A 23 -1.95 3.28 -9.54
N PHE A 24 -2.63 2.16 -9.77
CA PHE A 24 -3.89 1.85 -9.12
C PHE A 24 -3.71 1.69 -7.61
N ALA A 25 -2.69 0.95 -7.18
CA ALA A 25 -2.37 0.76 -5.77
C ALA A 25 -2.04 2.09 -5.09
N LYS A 26 -1.23 2.92 -5.73
CA LYS A 26 -0.89 4.25 -5.22
C LYS A 26 -2.13 5.13 -5.05
N LYS A 27 -3.00 5.13 -6.05
CA LYS A 27 -4.28 5.86 -5.97
C LYS A 27 -5.13 5.38 -4.79
N ALA A 28 -5.23 4.07 -4.60
CA ALA A 28 -5.97 3.49 -3.49
C ALA A 28 -5.39 3.92 -2.13
N ILE A 29 -4.08 3.89 -2.00
CA ILE A 29 -3.39 4.33 -0.78
C ILE A 29 -3.68 5.81 -0.50
N VAL A 30 -3.58 6.66 -1.50
CA VAL A 30 -3.86 8.09 -1.36
C VAL A 30 -5.30 8.33 -0.89
N LEU A 31 -6.27 7.61 -1.46
CA LEU A 31 -7.67 7.73 -1.05
C LEU A 31 -7.90 7.33 0.40
N VAL A 32 -7.22 6.27 0.86
CA VAL A 32 -7.29 5.85 2.27
C VAL A 32 -6.69 6.93 3.18
N VAL A 33 -5.53 7.44 2.83
CA VAL A 33 -4.82 8.47 3.60
C VAL A 33 -5.61 9.78 3.64
N ASP A 34 -6.27 10.15 2.54
CA ASP A 34 -7.13 11.33 2.47
C ASP A 34 -8.40 11.20 3.32
N GLY A 35 -8.70 10.00 3.81
CA GLY A 35 -9.79 9.78 4.75
C GLY A 35 -11.16 9.68 4.13
N PHE A 36 -11.27 9.30 2.86
CA PHE A 36 -12.56 9.08 2.22
C PHE A 36 -13.32 7.94 2.91
N GLU A 37 -14.65 8.09 2.97
CA GLU A 37 -15.51 7.05 3.50
C GLU A 37 -15.39 5.76 2.70
N PRO A 38 -15.49 4.57 3.36
CA PRO A 38 -15.31 3.29 2.67
C PRO A 38 -16.20 3.11 1.44
N GLU A 39 -17.43 3.56 1.50
CA GLU A 39 -18.39 3.45 0.40
C GLU A 39 -17.97 4.28 -0.80
N TYR A 40 -17.50 5.49 -0.58
CA TYR A 40 -17.02 6.37 -1.63
C TYR A 40 -15.72 5.85 -2.23
N PHE A 41 -14.81 5.41 -1.39
CA PHE A 41 -13.57 4.78 -1.79
C PHE A 41 -13.82 3.56 -2.70
N GLU A 42 -14.73 2.69 -2.27
CA GLU A 42 -15.10 1.50 -3.04
C GLU A 42 -15.69 1.84 -4.40
N GLU A 43 -16.57 2.83 -4.46
CA GLU A 43 -17.18 3.30 -5.69
C GLU A 43 -16.12 3.79 -6.70
N LEU A 44 -15.17 4.58 -6.24
CA LEU A 44 -14.11 5.09 -7.11
C LEU A 44 -13.24 3.96 -7.68
N LEU A 45 -12.87 2.99 -6.86
CA LEU A 45 -12.06 1.87 -7.32
C LEU A 45 -12.84 0.91 -8.22
N ASP A 46 -14.11 0.67 -7.92
CA ASP A 46 -14.98 -0.17 -8.75
C ASP A 46 -15.16 0.42 -10.14
N THR A 47 -15.25 1.73 -10.24
CA THR A 47 -15.32 2.42 -11.54
C THR A 47 -14.06 2.15 -12.35
N GLU A 48 -12.90 2.21 -11.76
CA GLU A 48 -11.64 1.92 -12.46
C GLU A 48 -11.54 0.46 -12.88
N ILE A 49 -11.97 -0.46 -12.01
CA ILE A 49 -12.01 -1.89 -12.35
C ILE A 49 -12.93 -2.15 -13.53
N LEU A 50 -14.09 -1.51 -13.55
CA LEU A 50 -15.04 -1.64 -14.64
C LEU A 50 -14.46 -1.14 -15.96
N LEU A 51 -13.72 -0.04 -15.94
CA LEU A 51 -13.13 0.56 -17.14
C LEU A 51 -11.98 -0.27 -17.71
N THR A 52 -11.35 -1.14 -16.92
CA THR A 52 -10.28 -2.03 -17.42
C THR A 52 -10.79 -3.24 -18.19
N GLY A 53 -12.07 -3.55 -18.06
CA GLY A 53 -12.65 -4.76 -18.68
C GLY A 53 -12.75 -5.91 -17.68
N VAL A 54 -13.97 -6.32 -17.38
CA VAL A 54 -14.33 -7.20 -16.25
C VAL A 54 -13.68 -8.58 -16.32
N ASP A 55 -13.40 -9.08 -17.52
CA ASP A 55 -12.87 -10.44 -17.72
C ASP A 55 -11.34 -10.48 -17.81
N SER A 56 -10.68 -9.34 -17.61
CA SER A 56 -9.23 -9.27 -17.75
C SER A 56 -8.52 -9.74 -16.47
N PHE A 57 -7.31 -10.25 -16.64
CA PHE A 57 -6.42 -10.55 -15.53
C PHE A 57 -6.13 -9.28 -14.72
N GLU A 58 -6.06 -8.14 -15.38
CA GLU A 58 -5.85 -6.85 -14.75
C GLU A 58 -6.96 -6.48 -13.79
N ALA A 59 -8.21 -6.72 -14.16
CA ALA A 59 -9.36 -6.48 -13.29
C ALA A 59 -9.31 -7.37 -12.03
N TYR A 60 -8.84 -8.61 -12.17
CA TYR A 60 -8.64 -9.50 -11.04
C TYR A 60 -7.60 -8.96 -10.05
N ILE A 61 -6.47 -8.49 -10.56
CA ILE A 61 -5.43 -7.89 -9.72
C ILE A 61 -5.94 -6.63 -9.04
N TYR A 62 -6.65 -5.77 -9.74
CA TYR A 62 -7.26 -4.56 -9.17
C TYR A 62 -8.25 -4.91 -8.06
N PHE A 63 -9.03 -5.97 -8.26
CA PHE A 63 -9.96 -6.45 -7.24
C PHE A 63 -9.22 -6.86 -5.96
N ILE A 64 -8.10 -7.58 -6.07
CA ILE A 64 -7.26 -7.97 -4.93
C ILE A 64 -6.73 -6.72 -4.21
N ILE A 65 -6.20 -5.75 -4.95
CA ILE A 65 -5.70 -4.49 -4.39
C ILE A 65 -6.82 -3.76 -3.64
N LYS A 66 -7.99 -3.64 -4.25
CA LYS A 66 -9.16 -3.02 -3.61
C LYS A 66 -9.50 -3.70 -2.29
N LYS A 67 -9.58 -5.04 -2.28
CA LYS A 67 -9.87 -5.82 -1.08
C LYS A 67 -8.84 -5.56 0.03
N GLY A 68 -7.57 -5.53 -0.33
CA GLY A 68 -6.51 -5.25 0.61
C GLY A 68 -6.60 -3.84 1.19
N MET A 69 -6.88 -2.85 0.35
CA MET A 69 -6.97 -1.46 0.80
C MET A 69 -8.19 -1.19 1.66
N LEU A 70 -9.32 -1.84 1.39
CA LEU A 70 -10.49 -1.78 2.28
C LEU A 70 -10.17 -2.37 3.66
N ALA A 71 -9.41 -3.46 3.69
CA ALA A 71 -8.96 -4.06 4.95
C ALA A 71 -8.03 -3.12 5.72
N VAL A 72 -7.10 -2.47 5.05
CA VAL A 72 -6.22 -1.46 5.66
C VAL A 72 -7.04 -0.31 6.24
N GLN A 73 -8.01 0.18 5.48
CA GLN A 73 -8.88 1.26 5.91
C GLN A 73 -9.69 0.89 7.16
N SER A 74 -10.13 -0.37 7.25
CA SER A 74 -10.87 -0.86 8.42
C SER A 74 -9.98 -1.16 9.63
N GLY A 75 -8.66 -1.04 9.49
CA GLY A 75 -7.72 -1.24 10.58
C GLY A 75 -7.32 -2.69 10.82
N GLU A 76 -7.44 -3.56 9.83
CA GLU A 76 -6.97 -4.94 9.98
C GLU A 76 -5.47 -4.99 10.25
N THR A 77 -5.07 -5.99 11.04
CA THR A 77 -3.65 -6.20 11.34
C THR A 77 -2.90 -6.69 10.09
N PRO A 78 -1.58 -6.49 10.00
CA PRO A 78 -0.78 -7.05 8.90
C PRO A 78 -0.95 -8.56 8.75
N TYR A 79 -1.08 -9.29 9.84
CA TYR A 79 -1.32 -10.74 9.82
C TYR A 79 -2.66 -11.08 9.16
N ALA A 80 -3.74 -10.38 9.52
CA ALA A 80 -5.07 -10.58 8.93
C ALA A 80 -5.07 -10.20 7.44
N LEU A 81 -4.38 -9.11 7.09
CA LEU A 81 -4.25 -8.66 5.72
C LEU A 81 -3.53 -9.71 4.85
N ARG A 82 -2.44 -10.28 5.36
CA ARG A 82 -1.71 -11.36 4.67
C ARG A 82 -2.63 -12.55 4.40
N LYS A 83 -3.40 -12.98 5.38
CA LYS A 83 -4.36 -14.09 5.21
C LYS A 83 -5.42 -13.78 4.16
N ARG A 84 -5.86 -12.53 4.13
CA ARG A 84 -6.84 -12.09 3.12
C ARG A 84 -6.28 -12.16 1.71
N PHE A 85 -5.06 -11.67 1.50
CA PHE A 85 -4.40 -11.76 0.20
C PHE A 85 -4.18 -13.20 -0.25
N VAL A 86 -3.68 -14.05 0.63
CA VAL A 86 -3.43 -15.46 0.33
C VAL A 86 -4.74 -16.17 -0.03
N SER A 87 -5.85 -15.83 0.62
CA SER A 87 -7.15 -16.43 0.32
C SER A 87 -7.67 -16.10 -1.08
N CYS A 88 -7.19 -15.00 -1.67
CA CYS A 88 -7.52 -14.63 -3.05
C CYS A 88 -6.69 -15.38 -4.09
N ILE A 89 -5.71 -16.16 -3.68
CA ILE A 89 -4.80 -16.91 -4.56
C ILE A 89 -5.28 -18.35 -4.68
N PRO A 90 -5.29 -18.94 -5.89
CA PRO A 90 -5.61 -20.35 -6.06
C PRO A 90 -4.74 -21.25 -5.18
N MET A 91 -5.32 -22.31 -4.64
CA MET A 91 -4.64 -23.18 -3.66
C MET A 91 -3.29 -23.72 -4.15
N CYS A 92 -3.19 -24.06 -5.42
CA CYS A 92 -1.95 -24.58 -6.01
C CYS A 92 -0.80 -23.55 -6.05
N LEU A 93 -1.09 -22.28 -5.92
CA LEU A 93 -0.11 -21.20 -5.96
C LEU A 93 0.15 -20.55 -4.60
N ARG A 94 -0.55 -20.96 -3.56
CA ARG A 94 -0.47 -20.30 -2.23
C ARG A 94 0.90 -20.42 -1.60
N GLU A 95 1.55 -21.57 -1.71
CA GLU A 95 2.89 -21.75 -1.15
C GLU A 95 3.89 -20.78 -1.78
N ALA A 96 3.89 -20.68 -3.11
CA ALA A 96 4.74 -19.73 -3.83
C ALA A 96 4.40 -18.27 -3.49
N ALA A 97 3.11 -17.96 -3.32
CA ALA A 97 2.65 -16.64 -2.95
C ALA A 97 3.12 -16.26 -1.54
N GLU A 98 3.05 -17.18 -0.58
CA GLU A 98 3.52 -16.95 0.78
C GLU A 98 5.03 -16.69 0.84
N GLU A 99 5.82 -17.47 0.08
CA GLU A 99 7.27 -17.24 -0.04
C GLU A 99 7.57 -15.86 -0.61
N HIS A 100 6.82 -15.46 -1.63
CA HIS A 100 6.97 -14.14 -2.26
C HIS A 100 6.61 -13.02 -1.28
N ILE A 101 5.54 -13.19 -0.50
CA ILE A 101 5.13 -12.22 0.53
C ILE A 101 6.22 -12.10 1.59
N ASP A 102 6.80 -13.20 2.06
CA ASP A 102 7.90 -13.19 3.02
C ASP A 102 9.08 -12.38 2.50
N THR A 103 9.45 -12.58 1.25
CA THR A 103 10.53 -11.83 0.59
C THR A 103 10.20 -10.34 0.53
N CYS A 104 8.96 -10.00 0.15
CA CYS A 104 8.51 -8.61 0.08
C CYS A 104 8.51 -7.94 1.46
N GLU A 105 8.06 -8.65 2.50
CA GLU A 105 8.07 -8.12 3.87
C GLU A 105 9.50 -7.81 4.34
N ASN A 106 10.44 -8.69 4.05
CA ASN A 106 11.84 -8.47 4.39
C ASN A 106 12.41 -7.25 3.66
N ASN A 107 12.12 -7.12 2.38
CA ASN A 107 12.57 -5.98 1.57
C ASN A 107 11.96 -4.66 2.06
N ILE A 108 10.69 -4.67 2.42
CA ILE A 108 9.99 -3.50 2.97
C ILE A 108 10.61 -3.09 4.30
N ASN A 109 10.90 -4.05 5.18
CA ASN A 109 11.51 -3.76 6.47
C ASN A 109 12.88 -3.12 6.31
N GLU A 110 13.72 -3.64 5.42
CA GLU A 110 15.02 -3.05 5.09
C GLU A 110 14.86 -1.61 4.56
N TRP A 111 13.92 -1.42 3.67
CA TRP A 111 13.65 -0.11 3.09
C TRP A 111 13.17 0.90 4.14
N LEU A 112 12.27 0.47 5.04
CA LEU A 112 11.77 1.31 6.14
C LEU A 112 12.89 1.68 7.13
N GLU A 113 13.79 0.75 7.43
CA GLU A 113 14.96 1.03 8.27
C GLU A 113 15.86 2.10 7.65
N LYS A 114 16.14 1.98 6.35
CA LYS A 114 16.92 2.98 5.62
C LYS A 114 16.27 4.34 5.61
N LEU A 115 14.95 4.38 5.38
CA LEU A 115 14.17 5.60 5.37
C LEU A 115 14.17 6.27 6.76
N SER A 116 13.94 5.50 7.81
CA SER A 116 13.96 5.99 9.19
C SER A 116 15.31 6.58 9.56
N SER A 117 16.39 5.91 9.20
CA SER A 117 17.76 6.41 9.43
C SER A 117 18.02 7.72 8.71
N SER A 118 17.56 7.85 7.47
CA SER A 118 17.70 9.06 6.67
C SER A 118 16.91 10.23 7.28
N VAL A 119 15.66 9.98 7.68
CA VAL A 119 14.80 10.99 8.31
C VAL A 119 15.39 11.45 9.64
N LEU A 120 15.90 10.53 10.46
CA LEU A 120 16.54 10.86 11.74
C LEU A 120 17.79 11.71 11.55
N ARG A 121 18.59 11.43 10.53
CA ARG A 121 19.76 12.25 10.18
C ARG A 121 19.37 13.64 9.79
N ASP A 122 18.33 13.80 8.97
CA ASP A 122 17.84 15.11 8.54
C ASP A 122 17.32 15.94 9.71
N ILE A 123 16.58 15.31 10.61
CA ILE A 123 16.08 15.95 11.83
C ILE A 123 17.25 16.40 12.71
N SER A 124 18.24 15.53 12.93
CA SER A 124 19.43 15.85 13.72
C SER A 124 20.21 17.02 13.10
N SER A 125 20.38 17.01 11.78
CA SER A 125 21.08 18.08 11.06
C SER A 125 20.36 19.42 11.19
N ASN A 126 19.03 19.43 11.09
CA ASN A 126 18.22 20.62 11.24
C ASN A 126 18.24 21.16 12.68
N TRP A 127 18.24 20.26 13.66
CA TRP A 127 18.33 20.61 15.08
C TRP A 127 19.66 21.30 15.39
N LEU A 128 20.75 20.77 14.88
CA LEU A 128 22.08 21.35 15.07
C LEU A 128 22.23 22.72 14.38
N ARG A 129 21.53 22.96 13.30
CA ARG A 129 21.51 24.26 12.62
C ARG A 129 20.76 25.31 13.41
N ASP A 130 19.66 24.95 14.06
CA ASP A 130 18.83 25.88 14.83
C ASP A 130 19.50 26.31 16.14
N GLU A 131 20.45 25.52 16.67
CA GLU A 131 21.21 25.86 17.87
C GLU A 131 22.46 26.72 17.60
N SER A 132 22.86 26.83 16.36
CA SER A 132 24.01 27.65 15.97
C SER A 132 23.58 29.01 15.48
#